data_d5e8cab12ae48c25246b2a8519eca239
#
_entry.id   d5e8cab12ae48c25246b2a8519eca239
#
_cell.length_a   1.000
_cell.length_b   1.000
_cell.length_c   1.000
_cell.angle_alpha   90.00
_cell.angle_beta   90.00
_cell.angle_gamma   90.00
#
_symmetry.space_group_name_H-M   'P 1'
#
loop_
_entity.id
_entity.type
_entity.pdbx_description
1 polymer ?
#
loop_
_entity_poly.entity_id
_entity_poly.type
_entity_poly.pdbx_seq_one_letter_code
_entity_poly.pdbx_strand_id
1 'polypeptide(L)'
;MYQLIEKFISDAKEMDDNVFPFMANKDWKPGKAVYYSGPYWDDLEAQELIYGVMKGKWLSSGEKVNKFEKEFSKRFEFEHSVMVNSGSSANLVMIAALKKYFGWEDGDEIIVCSCGFATTIAPVVQAGLKPVFVDINWHDLNWDMEQVFKKVTPRTRAVFSSPVLGNAYDIDRLVRFCKAKNIELISDNCDSLGSKYKGDYLTKHSIAASCSFYPAHHICTIEGGMVSSNVKAIVDLARSFAWWGRGCYCVGQQNLLTNG
;
A
#
# COMPACT_ATOMS: atom_id res chain seq x y z
N MET A 1 -9.09 -29.02 -11.15
CA MET A 1 -7.88 -28.46 -10.53
C MET A 1 -8.15 -28.00 -9.10
N TYR A 2 -9.07 -27.06 -8.86
CA TYR A 2 -9.40 -26.61 -7.50
C TYR A 2 -9.75 -27.78 -6.57
N GLN A 3 -10.62 -28.70 -6.94
CA GLN A 3 -10.97 -29.87 -6.14
C GLN A 3 -9.76 -30.76 -5.79
N LEU A 4 -8.77 -30.87 -6.66
CA LEU A 4 -7.54 -31.62 -6.37
C LEU A 4 -6.65 -30.88 -5.37
N ILE A 5 -6.57 -29.57 -5.47
CA ILE A 5 -5.81 -28.72 -4.53
C ILE A 5 -6.49 -28.72 -3.16
N GLU A 6 -7.81 -28.59 -3.13
CA GLU A 6 -8.61 -28.66 -1.90
C GLU A 6 -8.41 -30.01 -1.18
N LYS A 7 -8.47 -31.11 -1.93
CA LYS A 7 -8.18 -32.44 -1.39
C LYS A 7 -6.77 -32.54 -0.84
N PHE A 8 -5.76 -32.07 -1.60
CA PHE A 8 -4.37 -32.07 -1.16
C PHE A 8 -4.18 -31.29 0.15
N ILE A 9 -4.81 -30.13 0.30
CA ILE A 9 -4.75 -29.31 1.53
C ILE A 9 -5.42 -30.05 2.69
N SER A 10 -6.59 -30.68 2.44
CA SER A 10 -7.29 -31.50 3.46
C SER A 10 -6.44 -32.68 3.93
N ASP A 11 -5.88 -33.43 2.99
CA ASP A 11 -5.01 -34.57 3.30
C ASP A 11 -3.77 -34.11 4.09
N ALA A 12 -3.17 -32.96 3.72
CA ALA A 12 -2.03 -32.41 4.44
C ALA A 12 -2.36 -32.03 5.89
N LYS A 13 -3.53 -31.47 6.15
CA LYS A 13 -4.02 -31.15 7.52
C LYS A 13 -4.26 -32.41 8.36
N GLU A 14 -4.70 -33.50 7.75
CA GLU A 14 -4.86 -34.77 8.45
C GLU A 14 -3.51 -35.41 8.81
N MET A 15 -2.45 -35.12 8.04
CA MET A 15 -1.11 -35.66 8.25
C MET A 15 -0.27 -34.86 9.25
N ASP A 16 -0.51 -33.55 9.37
CA ASP A 16 0.27 -32.64 10.22
C ASP A 16 -0.62 -31.50 10.78
N ASP A 17 -0.81 -31.51 12.09
CA ASP A 17 -1.57 -30.48 12.82
C ASP A 17 -0.93 -29.08 12.75
N ASN A 18 0.32 -28.97 12.27
CA ASN A 18 1.02 -27.70 12.10
C ASN A 18 0.85 -27.08 10.70
N VAL A 19 0.04 -27.70 9.83
CA VAL A 19 -0.36 -27.04 8.58
C VAL A 19 -1.18 -25.79 8.92
N PHE A 20 -0.75 -24.62 8.43
CA PHE A 20 -1.29 -23.30 8.81
C PHE A 20 -1.08 -22.92 10.30
N PRO A 21 0.16 -22.92 10.80
CA PRO A 21 0.46 -22.71 12.23
C PRO A 21 0.01 -21.34 12.76
N PHE A 22 -0.21 -20.35 11.90
CA PHE A 22 -0.69 -19.02 12.29
C PHE A 22 -2.17 -18.99 12.68
N MET A 23 -2.97 -19.96 12.22
CA MET A 23 -4.35 -20.13 12.63
C MET A 23 -4.47 -20.76 14.04
N ALA A 24 -3.40 -21.38 14.51
CA ALA A 24 -3.35 -22.12 15.78
C ALA A 24 -3.20 -21.26 17.04
N ASN A 25 -3.13 -19.93 16.94
CA ASN A 25 -3.09 -19.03 18.11
C ASN A 25 -4.40 -19.02 18.96
N LYS A 26 -5.36 -19.88 18.61
CA LYS A 26 -6.56 -20.11 19.43
C LYS A 26 -6.25 -20.63 20.84
N ASP A 27 -5.05 -21.18 21.06
CA ASP A 27 -4.64 -21.80 22.31
C ASP A 27 -3.56 -21.00 23.08
N TRP A 28 -3.53 -19.67 22.89
CA TRP A 28 -2.61 -18.85 23.70
C TRP A 28 -2.91 -19.01 25.20
N LYS A 29 -1.88 -19.27 25.99
CA LYS A 29 -1.95 -19.38 27.46
C LYS A 29 -1.00 -18.37 28.09
N PRO A 30 -1.31 -17.85 29.31
CA PRO A 30 -0.39 -17.02 30.06
C PRO A 30 1.00 -17.66 30.15
N GLY A 31 2.05 -16.86 29.89
CA GLY A 31 3.46 -17.30 29.86
C GLY A 31 3.98 -17.70 28.47
N LYS A 32 3.14 -17.80 27.45
CA LYS A 32 3.59 -17.93 26.06
C LYS A 32 3.88 -16.55 25.42
N ALA A 33 4.75 -16.53 24.41
CA ALA A 33 5.04 -15.33 23.66
C ALA A 33 3.76 -14.72 23.07
N VAL A 34 3.63 -13.41 23.16
CA VAL A 34 2.60 -12.65 22.46
C VAL A 34 3.23 -12.12 21.18
N TYR A 35 2.77 -12.61 20.03
CA TYR A 35 3.18 -12.08 18.74
C TYR A 35 2.48 -10.75 18.49
N TYR A 36 3.21 -9.74 18.01
CA TYR A 36 2.63 -8.43 17.75
C TYR A 36 1.67 -8.46 16.55
N SER A 37 1.87 -9.36 15.59
CA SER A 37 1.01 -9.57 14.43
C SER A 37 1.28 -10.94 13.78
N GLY A 38 0.47 -11.29 12.80
CA GLY A 38 0.64 -12.48 11.96
C GLY A 38 -0.38 -12.47 10.83
N PRO A 39 -0.20 -13.30 9.79
CA PRO A 39 -1.14 -13.37 8.69
C PRO A 39 -2.49 -13.93 9.15
N TYR A 40 -3.54 -13.35 8.62
CA TYR A 40 -4.85 -13.98 8.60
C TYR A 40 -5.05 -14.59 7.21
N TRP A 41 -4.88 -15.89 7.11
CA TRP A 41 -5.08 -16.65 5.87
C TRP A 41 -5.51 -18.07 6.19
N ASP A 42 -6.18 -18.73 5.23
CA ASP A 42 -6.68 -20.07 5.37
C ASP A 42 -6.47 -20.90 4.09
N ASP A 43 -7.30 -21.90 3.91
CA ASP A 43 -7.25 -22.81 2.77
C ASP A 43 -7.46 -22.07 1.44
N LEU A 44 -8.22 -20.99 1.43
CA LEU A 44 -8.56 -20.27 0.20
C LEU A 44 -7.33 -19.54 -0.38
N GLU A 45 -6.55 -18.86 0.46
CA GLU A 45 -5.31 -18.23 0.04
C GLU A 45 -4.29 -19.29 -0.43
N ALA A 46 -4.18 -20.40 0.28
CA ALA A 46 -3.30 -21.51 -0.11
C ALA A 46 -3.72 -22.13 -1.45
N GLN A 47 -5.02 -22.34 -1.67
CA GLN A 47 -5.56 -22.84 -2.94
C GLN A 47 -5.24 -21.90 -4.09
N GLU A 48 -5.44 -20.60 -3.92
CA GLU A 48 -5.18 -19.59 -4.93
C GLU A 48 -3.68 -19.49 -5.27
N LEU A 49 -2.80 -19.63 -4.27
CA LEU A 49 -1.35 -19.65 -4.48
C LEU A 49 -0.92 -20.87 -5.30
N ILE A 50 -1.33 -22.07 -4.88
CA ILE A 50 -1.00 -23.33 -5.58
C ILE A 50 -1.56 -23.30 -7.01
N TYR A 51 -2.82 -22.87 -7.17
CA TYR A 51 -3.43 -22.71 -8.48
C TYR A 51 -2.65 -21.74 -9.37
N GLY A 52 -2.23 -20.61 -8.81
CA GLY A 52 -1.43 -19.60 -9.53
C GLY A 52 -0.09 -20.16 -10.03
N VAL A 53 0.60 -20.94 -9.20
CA VAL A 53 1.87 -21.59 -9.60
C VAL A 53 1.63 -22.65 -10.67
N MET A 54 0.59 -23.48 -10.54
CA MET A 54 0.35 -24.61 -11.46
C MET A 54 -0.24 -24.17 -12.81
N LYS A 55 -1.01 -23.10 -12.84
CA LYS A 55 -1.78 -22.64 -14.03
C LYS A 55 -1.27 -21.33 -14.61
N GLY A 56 -0.44 -20.60 -13.90
CA GLY A 56 0.11 -19.34 -14.38
C GLY A 56 0.99 -19.56 -15.62
N LYS A 57 0.64 -18.91 -16.71
CA LYS A 57 1.49 -18.87 -17.93
C LYS A 57 2.77 -18.05 -17.69
N TRP A 58 2.67 -17.08 -16.81
CA TRP A 58 3.73 -16.16 -16.45
C TRP A 58 3.74 -16.01 -14.93
N LEU A 59 4.80 -16.40 -14.23
CA LEU A 59 4.87 -16.48 -12.78
C LEU A 59 5.10 -15.12 -12.10
N SER A 60 5.31 -14.06 -12.87
CA SER A 60 5.42 -12.69 -12.40
C SER A 60 4.28 -11.88 -13.04
N SER A 61 3.79 -10.83 -12.40
CA SER A 61 2.82 -9.85 -12.92
C SER A 61 1.89 -10.36 -14.05
N GLY A 62 1.06 -11.35 -13.75
CA GLY A 62 0.19 -12.03 -14.72
C GLY A 62 -1.28 -11.66 -14.56
N GLU A 63 -2.14 -12.58 -14.98
CA GLU A 63 -3.61 -12.41 -14.98
C GLU A 63 -4.17 -12.11 -13.57
N LYS A 64 -3.68 -12.80 -12.53
CA LYS A 64 -4.12 -12.58 -11.14
C LYS A 64 -3.76 -11.20 -10.63
N VAL A 65 -2.56 -10.69 -10.95
CA VAL A 65 -2.16 -9.32 -10.60
C VAL A 65 -3.09 -8.31 -11.28
N ASN A 66 -3.35 -8.47 -12.58
CA ASN A 66 -4.26 -7.59 -13.31
C ASN A 66 -5.68 -7.58 -12.75
N LYS A 67 -6.20 -8.76 -12.39
CA LYS A 67 -7.51 -8.87 -11.74
C LYS A 67 -7.49 -8.19 -10.38
N PHE A 68 -6.44 -8.41 -9.58
CA PHE A 68 -6.30 -7.80 -8.26
C PHE A 68 -6.21 -6.27 -8.33
N GLU A 69 -5.40 -5.71 -9.24
CA GLU A 69 -5.34 -4.26 -9.46
C GLU A 69 -6.72 -3.66 -9.73
N LYS A 70 -7.53 -4.30 -10.58
CA LYS A 70 -8.89 -3.85 -10.93
C LYS A 70 -9.86 -3.94 -9.75
N GLU A 71 -9.88 -5.09 -9.07
CA GLU A 71 -10.79 -5.31 -7.94
C GLU A 71 -10.40 -4.42 -6.75
N PHE A 72 -9.11 -4.23 -6.52
CA PHE A 72 -8.60 -3.31 -5.49
C PHE A 72 -9.04 -1.87 -5.78
N SER A 73 -8.82 -1.39 -7.01
CA SER A 73 -9.26 -0.06 -7.42
C SER A 73 -10.77 0.12 -7.19
N LYS A 74 -11.58 -0.82 -7.67
CA LYS A 74 -13.03 -0.79 -7.49
C LYS A 74 -13.45 -0.82 -6.03
N ARG A 75 -12.81 -1.67 -5.21
CA ARG A 75 -13.16 -1.85 -3.79
C ARG A 75 -12.85 -0.62 -2.95
N PHE A 76 -11.76 0.08 -3.23
CA PHE A 76 -11.26 1.22 -2.46
C PHE A 76 -11.45 2.57 -3.16
N GLU A 77 -12.30 2.60 -4.18
CA GLU A 77 -12.74 3.82 -4.88
C GLU A 77 -11.60 4.61 -5.55
N PHE A 78 -10.66 3.89 -6.17
CA PHE A 78 -9.67 4.46 -7.06
C PHE A 78 -10.00 4.15 -8.53
N GLU A 79 -9.54 4.98 -9.46
CA GLU A 79 -9.67 4.70 -10.89
C GLU A 79 -8.56 3.76 -11.40
N HIS A 80 -7.36 3.88 -10.84
CA HIS A 80 -6.17 3.15 -11.29
C HIS A 80 -5.34 2.65 -10.13
N SER A 81 -4.79 1.44 -10.28
CA SER A 81 -3.82 0.86 -9.34
C SER A 81 -2.74 0.08 -10.08
N VAL A 82 -1.56 -0.01 -9.47
CA VAL A 82 -0.46 -0.84 -9.92
C VAL A 82 0.15 -1.58 -8.75
N MET A 83 0.29 -2.91 -8.89
CA MET A 83 0.91 -3.77 -7.89
C MET A 83 2.43 -3.73 -7.99
N VAL A 84 3.07 -3.74 -6.84
CA VAL A 84 4.52 -3.84 -6.65
C VAL A 84 4.82 -4.92 -5.60
N ASN A 85 6.10 -5.17 -5.34
CA ASN A 85 6.52 -6.29 -4.48
C ASN A 85 6.42 -6.03 -2.96
N SER A 86 6.18 -4.80 -2.52
CA SER A 86 5.97 -4.47 -1.09
C SER A 86 5.35 -3.08 -0.91
N GLY A 87 4.81 -2.78 0.28
CA GLY A 87 4.39 -1.44 0.65
C GLY A 87 5.53 -0.43 0.62
N SER A 88 6.74 -0.85 1.01
CA SER A 88 7.95 -0.02 0.93
C SER A 88 8.28 0.37 -0.50
N SER A 89 8.21 -0.58 -1.43
CA SER A 89 8.38 -0.30 -2.86
C SER A 89 7.23 0.55 -3.42
N ALA A 90 6.00 0.38 -2.90
CA ALA A 90 4.88 1.24 -3.28
C ALA A 90 5.15 2.69 -2.91
N ASN A 91 5.62 2.97 -1.68
CA ASN A 91 6.03 4.31 -1.28
C ASN A 91 7.15 4.86 -2.17
N LEU A 92 8.16 4.04 -2.46
CA LEU A 92 9.31 4.45 -3.29
C LEU A 92 8.89 4.88 -4.70
N VAL A 93 8.15 4.02 -5.41
CA VAL A 93 7.74 4.33 -6.79
C VAL A 93 6.65 5.41 -6.84
N MET A 94 5.81 5.51 -5.82
CA MET A 94 4.80 6.56 -5.70
C MET A 94 5.45 7.95 -5.57
N ILE A 95 6.41 8.12 -4.66
CA ILE A 95 7.11 9.40 -4.48
C ILE A 95 7.90 9.76 -5.75
N ALA A 96 8.59 8.80 -6.37
CA ALA A 96 9.29 9.04 -7.63
C ALA A 96 8.33 9.45 -8.76
N ALA A 97 7.17 8.81 -8.86
CA ALA A 97 6.13 9.13 -9.83
C ALA A 97 5.55 10.54 -9.62
N LEU A 98 5.24 10.89 -8.38
CA LEU A 98 4.72 12.21 -8.02
C LEU A 98 5.76 13.32 -8.31
N LYS A 99 7.01 13.11 -7.90
CA LYS A 99 8.10 14.05 -8.23
C LYS A 99 8.19 14.30 -9.73
N LYS A 100 8.17 13.24 -10.53
CA LYS A 100 8.22 13.35 -12.00
C LYS A 100 6.99 14.01 -12.58
N TYR A 101 5.80 13.65 -12.09
CA TYR A 101 4.53 14.16 -12.59
C TYR A 101 4.36 15.66 -12.35
N PHE A 102 4.68 16.13 -11.15
CA PHE A 102 4.55 17.54 -10.76
C PHE A 102 5.79 18.38 -11.06
N GLY A 103 6.89 17.77 -11.49
CA GLY A 103 8.15 18.48 -11.74
C GLY A 103 8.80 19.02 -10.46
N TRP A 104 8.64 18.32 -9.31
CA TRP A 104 9.28 18.72 -8.06
C TRP A 104 10.81 18.65 -8.19
N GLU A 105 11.49 19.59 -7.55
CA GLU A 105 12.93 19.71 -7.60
C GLU A 105 13.62 19.16 -6.36
N ASP A 106 14.91 18.92 -6.44
CA ASP A 106 15.71 18.50 -5.29
C ASP A 106 15.64 19.55 -4.18
N GLY A 107 15.44 19.09 -2.95
CA GLY A 107 15.26 19.92 -1.77
C GLY A 107 13.86 20.51 -1.62
N ASP A 108 12.89 20.23 -2.51
CA ASP A 108 11.48 20.49 -2.22
C ASP A 108 11.01 19.66 -1.03
N GLU A 109 10.07 20.19 -0.27
CA GLU A 109 9.73 19.68 1.06
C GLU A 109 8.45 18.84 1.04
N ILE A 110 8.52 17.72 1.77
CA ILE A 110 7.36 16.87 2.06
C ILE A 110 7.19 16.80 3.58
N ILE A 111 6.01 17.19 4.09
CA ILE A 111 5.70 17.08 5.51
C ILE A 111 5.38 15.61 5.83
N VAL A 112 6.06 15.06 6.84
CA VAL A 112 5.93 13.68 7.32
C VAL A 112 5.81 13.62 8.83
N CYS A 113 5.16 12.59 9.36
CA CYS A 113 5.12 12.36 10.79
C CYS A 113 6.46 11.80 11.30
N SER A 114 6.89 12.23 12.48
CA SER A 114 8.10 11.70 13.14
C SER A 114 7.89 10.28 13.70
N CYS A 115 6.66 9.93 14.02
CA CYS A 115 6.26 8.59 14.45
C CYS A 115 5.56 7.88 13.29
N GLY A 116 6.27 7.00 12.63
CA GLY A 116 5.77 6.28 11.47
C GLY A 116 6.77 5.24 10.98
N PHE A 117 6.42 4.52 9.93
CA PHE A 117 7.30 3.51 9.38
C PHE A 117 8.43 4.15 8.57
N ALA A 118 9.63 3.57 8.66
CA ALA A 118 10.82 4.14 8.02
C ALA A 118 10.67 4.38 6.50
N THR A 119 9.90 3.52 5.83
CA THR A 119 9.70 3.62 4.37
C THR A 119 8.58 4.57 3.94
N THR A 120 7.89 5.24 4.87
CA THR A 120 7.14 6.45 4.57
C THR A 120 8.09 7.64 4.36
N ILE A 121 9.24 7.64 5.02
CA ILE A 121 10.22 8.75 5.03
C ILE A 121 11.36 8.52 4.03
N ALA A 122 11.96 7.33 4.03
CA ALA A 122 13.13 7.03 3.21
C ALA A 122 12.96 7.35 1.71
N PRO A 123 11.83 7.07 1.05
CA PRO A 123 11.61 7.45 -0.35
C PRO A 123 11.67 8.95 -0.62
N VAL A 124 11.28 9.78 0.35
CA VAL A 124 11.36 11.24 0.23
C VAL A 124 12.84 11.65 0.09
N VAL A 125 13.70 11.10 0.96
CA VAL A 125 15.16 11.37 0.90
C VAL A 125 15.78 10.78 -0.36
N GLN A 126 15.42 9.55 -0.72
CA GLN A 126 15.94 8.87 -1.93
C GLN A 126 15.57 9.60 -3.22
N ALA A 127 14.43 10.29 -3.24
CA ALA A 127 14.00 11.11 -4.35
C ALA A 127 14.70 12.49 -4.39
N GLY A 128 15.63 12.80 -3.47
CA GLY A 128 16.28 14.12 -3.36
C GLY A 128 15.38 15.19 -2.73
N LEU A 129 14.22 14.80 -2.21
CA LEU A 129 13.30 15.70 -1.51
C LEU A 129 13.69 15.80 -0.02
N LYS A 130 13.18 16.80 0.66
CA LYS A 130 13.49 17.07 2.07
C LYS A 130 12.29 16.71 2.96
N PRO A 131 12.38 15.71 3.86
CA PRO A 131 11.35 15.48 4.84
C PRO A 131 11.32 16.61 5.89
N VAL A 132 10.13 17.13 6.15
CA VAL A 132 9.86 18.09 7.22
C VAL A 132 9.02 17.38 8.28
N PHE A 133 9.64 17.10 9.41
CA PHE A 133 9.01 16.32 10.46
C PHE A 133 8.03 17.14 11.30
N VAL A 134 6.88 16.54 11.60
CA VAL A 134 5.93 16.98 12.61
C VAL A 134 5.75 15.90 13.65
N ASP A 135 5.46 16.31 14.88
CA ASP A 135 5.25 15.37 15.98
C ASP A 135 3.80 14.84 15.99
N ILE A 136 3.54 13.84 16.81
CA ILE A 136 2.21 13.30 17.06
C ILE A 136 1.48 14.09 18.14
N ASN A 137 0.16 13.99 18.16
CA ASN A 137 -0.60 14.31 19.33
C ASN A 137 -0.91 13.04 20.15
N TRP A 138 -0.93 13.15 21.47
CA TRP A 138 -1.07 12.00 22.37
C TRP A 138 -2.48 11.43 22.48
N HIS A 139 -3.48 12.10 21.91
CA HIS A 139 -4.87 11.65 22.02
C HIS A 139 -5.22 10.54 21.00
N ASP A 140 -4.69 10.67 19.79
CA ASP A 140 -5.00 9.77 18.69
C ASP A 140 -3.75 9.19 18.00
N LEU A 141 -2.56 9.61 18.45
CA LEU A 141 -1.25 9.23 17.94
C LEU A 141 -1.02 9.62 16.46
N ASN A 142 -1.94 10.35 15.85
CA ASN A 142 -1.72 10.97 14.56
C ASN A 142 -0.86 12.22 14.72
N TRP A 143 -0.43 12.77 13.62
CA TRP A 143 0.37 13.99 13.59
C TRP A 143 -0.36 15.20 14.23
N ASP A 144 0.44 16.08 14.80
CA ASP A 144 -0.04 17.36 15.31
C ASP A 144 -0.36 18.29 14.13
N MET A 145 -1.65 18.46 13.84
CA MET A 145 -2.15 19.28 12.74
C MET A 145 -1.70 20.74 12.82
N GLU A 146 -1.51 21.29 14.02
CA GLU A 146 -1.00 22.65 14.17
C GLU A 146 0.44 22.77 13.72
N GLN A 147 1.25 21.75 13.98
CA GLN A 147 2.61 21.69 13.46
C GLN A 147 2.62 21.54 11.94
N VAL A 148 1.72 20.73 11.35
CA VAL A 148 1.59 20.62 9.89
C VAL A 148 1.37 22.00 9.30
N PHE A 149 0.41 22.77 9.83
CA PHE A 149 0.07 24.08 9.30
C PHE A 149 1.18 25.13 9.46
N LYS A 150 1.91 25.08 10.57
CA LYS A 150 3.00 26.02 10.85
C LYS A 150 4.26 25.74 10.04
N LYS A 151 4.52 24.49 9.64
CA LYS A 151 5.77 24.09 8.97
C LYS A 151 5.72 24.19 7.44
N VAL A 152 4.58 24.60 6.86
CA VAL A 152 4.49 24.84 5.40
C VAL A 152 5.33 26.03 4.99
N THR A 153 6.16 25.84 3.99
CA THR A 153 7.01 26.86 3.35
C THR A 153 6.67 26.97 1.85
N PRO A 154 7.21 27.96 1.12
CA PRO A 154 7.06 28.03 -0.34
C PRO A 154 7.64 26.80 -1.08
N ARG A 155 8.50 26.01 -0.45
CA ARG A 155 9.05 24.77 -0.99
C ARG A 155 8.25 23.53 -0.64
N THR A 156 7.26 23.61 0.22
CA THR A 156 6.42 22.46 0.57
C THR A 156 5.56 22.06 -0.62
N ARG A 157 5.64 20.81 -1.03
CA ARG A 157 4.89 20.23 -2.16
C ARG A 157 3.75 19.34 -1.73
N ALA A 158 3.93 18.60 -0.64
CA ALA A 158 2.92 17.67 -0.17
C ALA A 158 2.97 17.47 1.34
N VAL A 159 1.88 16.92 1.84
CA VAL A 159 1.77 16.30 3.15
C VAL A 159 1.61 14.80 2.92
N PHE A 160 2.50 13.99 3.47
CA PHE A 160 2.47 12.53 3.34
C PHE A 160 1.94 11.91 4.62
N SER A 161 0.65 11.62 4.59
CA SER A 161 -0.11 11.07 5.72
C SER A 161 0.11 9.57 5.88
N SER A 162 0.27 9.12 7.12
CA SER A 162 0.25 7.71 7.50
C SER A 162 -0.60 7.56 8.76
N PRO A 163 -1.93 7.34 8.63
CA PRO A 163 -2.83 7.26 9.78
C PRO A 163 -2.48 6.06 10.65
N VAL A 164 -2.12 6.33 11.92
CA VAL A 164 -1.62 5.31 12.84
C VAL A 164 -2.70 4.28 13.14
N LEU A 165 -2.41 3.01 12.88
CA LEU A 165 -3.31 1.85 13.10
C LEU A 165 -4.72 2.06 12.54
N GLY A 166 -4.84 2.83 11.46
CA GLY A 166 -6.11 3.13 10.83
C GLY A 166 -6.97 4.17 11.55
N ASN A 167 -6.42 4.83 12.58
CA ASN A 167 -7.16 5.85 13.31
C ASN A 167 -7.34 7.11 12.45
N ALA A 168 -8.61 7.50 12.24
CA ALA A 168 -8.94 8.64 11.40
C ALA A 168 -8.64 9.97 12.13
N TYR A 169 -8.06 10.92 11.42
CA TYR A 169 -7.89 12.31 11.85
C TYR A 169 -8.87 13.23 11.10
N ASP A 170 -8.92 14.52 11.47
CA ASP A 170 -9.78 15.51 10.79
C ASP A 170 -9.25 15.80 9.37
N ILE A 171 -9.55 14.88 8.45
CA ILE A 171 -9.11 14.96 7.05
C ILE A 171 -9.74 16.16 6.33
N ASP A 172 -10.96 16.56 6.67
CA ASP A 172 -11.61 17.71 6.05
C ASP A 172 -10.81 19.00 6.29
N ARG A 173 -10.27 19.15 7.51
CA ARG A 173 -9.45 20.30 7.87
C ARG A 173 -8.15 20.31 7.08
N LEU A 174 -7.50 19.13 6.98
CA LEU A 174 -6.27 18.98 6.22
C LEU A 174 -6.47 19.26 4.72
N VAL A 175 -7.53 18.70 4.13
CA VAL A 175 -7.84 18.88 2.70
C VAL A 175 -8.09 20.37 2.38
N ARG A 176 -8.88 21.07 3.22
CA ARG A 176 -9.09 22.52 3.04
C ARG A 176 -7.77 23.28 3.10
N PHE A 177 -6.91 22.93 4.04
CA PHE A 177 -5.60 23.57 4.17
C PHE A 177 -4.70 23.30 2.97
N CYS A 178 -4.57 22.04 2.54
CA CYS A 178 -3.77 21.66 1.39
C CYS A 178 -4.22 22.40 0.12
N LYS A 179 -5.53 22.45 -0.13
CA LYS A 179 -6.09 23.21 -1.26
C LYS A 179 -5.77 24.72 -1.17
N ALA A 180 -5.90 25.32 0.01
CA ALA A 180 -5.61 26.74 0.20
C ALA A 180 -4.13 27.08 0.01
N LYS A 181 -3.23 26.13 0.24
CA LYS A 181 -1.77 26.26 0.08
C LYS A 181 -1.24 25.74 -1.24
N ASN A 182 -2.08 25.14 -2.08
CA ASN A 182 -1.71 24.48 -3.32
C ASN A 182 -0.61 23.44 -3.12
N ILE A 183 -0.80 22.57 -2.13
CA ILE A 183 0.06 21.42 -1.82
C ILE A 183 -0.76 20.14 -1.88
N GLU A 184 -0.11 19.01 -2.21
CA GLU A 184 -0.78 17.74 -2.39
C GLU A 184 -0.93 16.97 -1.07
N LEU A 185 -1.99 16.16 -0.99
CA LEU A 185 -2.14 15.15 0.05
C LEU A 185 -1.79 13.78 -0.51
N ILE A 186 -0.85 13.08 0.11
CA ILE A 186 -0.42 11.72 -0.22
C ILE A 186 -0.72 10.84 0.98
N SER A 187 -1.13 9.59 0.76
CA SER A 187 -1.42 8.66 1.85
C SER A 187 -0.54 7.41 1.77
N ASP A 188 0.18 7.12 2.85
CA ASP A 188 0.63 5.78 3.17
C ASP A 188 -0.52 5.07 3.89
N ASN A 189 -1.18 4.18 3.18
CA ASN A 189 -2.40 3.50 3.63
C ASN A 189 -2.12 2.06 4.11
N CYS A 190 -0.86 1.74 4.42
CA CYS A 190 -0.47 0.40 4.83
C CYS A 190 -1.20 -0.06 6.09
N ASP A 191 -1.30 0.82 7.09
CA ASP A 191 -1.98 0.54 8.36
C ASP A 191 -3.46 0.97 8.39
N SER A 192 -3.96 1.62 7.35
CA SER A 192 -5.27 2.25 7.35
C SER A 192 -6.19 1.84 6.20
N LEU A 193 -5.88 0.72 5.55
CA LEU A 193 -6.69 0.22 4.45
C LEU A 193 -8.14 -0.03 4.91
N GLY A 194 -9.09 0.62 4.26
CA GLY A 194 -10.50 0.50 4.59
C GLY A 194 -10.99 1.45 5.68
N SER A 195 -10.10 2.18 6.36
CA SER A 195 -10.49 3.19 7.35
C SER A 195 -11.28 4.33 6.72
N LYS A 196 -12.28 4.81 7.46
CA LYS A 196 -13.22 5.81 6.98
C LYS A 196 -13.33 7.00 7.93
N TYR A 197 -13.54 8.18 7.35
CA TYR A 197 -13.91 9.40 8.05
C TYR A 197 -15.23 9.91 7.48
N LYS A 198 -16.25 10.04 8.32
CA LYS A 198 -17.60 10.45 7.91
C LYS A 198 -18.22 9.64 6.76
N GLY A 199 -17.88 8.35 6.68
CA GLY A 199 -18.37 7.42 5.67
C GLY A 199 -17.50 7.27 4.42
N ASP A 200 -16.59 8.19 4.13
CA ASP A 200 -15.66 8.13 3.01
C ASP A 200 -14.32 7.49 3.43
N TYR A 201 -13.65 6.80 2.51
CA TYR A 201 -12.29 6.31 2.75
C TYR A 201 -11.32 7.47 3.02
N LEU A 202 -10.36 7.28 3.93
CA LEU A 202 -9.35 8.29 4.25
C LEU A 202 -8.55 8.74 3.03
N THR A 203 -8.39 7.85 2.06
CA THR A 203 -7.64 8.09 0.82
C THR A 203 -8.41 8.85 -0.26
N LYS A 204 -9.71 9.09 -0.07
CA LYS A 204 -10.59 9.73 -1.07
C LYS A 204 -10.04 11.05 -1.63
N HIS A 205 -9.36 11.83 -0.81
CA HIS A 205 -8.84 13.14 -1.17
C HIS A 205 -7.34 13.15 -1.45
N SER A 206 -6.69 11.98 -1.39
CA SER A 206 -5.26 11.86 -1.68
C SER A 206 -5.02 11.82 -3.18
N ILE A 207 -3.98 12.53 -3.64
CA ILE A 207 -3.58 12.47 -5.05
C ILE A 207 -3.07 11.09 -5.44
N ALA A 208 -2.43 10.39 -4.49
CA ALA A 208 -2.03 9.00 -4.60
C ALA A 208 -1.98 8.36 -3.21
N ALA A 209 -2.14 7.05 -3.17
CA ALA A 209 -2.03 6.25 -1.95
C ALA A 209 -1.22 4.99 -2.21
N SER A 210 -0.40 4.61 -1.22
CA SER A 210 0.26 3.31 -1.17
C SER A 210 -0.50 2.34 -0.28
N CYS A 211 -0.26 1.04 -0.44
CA CYS A 211 -0.75 0.00 0.45
C CYS A 211 0.26 -1.14 0.50
N SER A 212 0.28 -1.89 1.60
CA SER A 212 1.09 -3.09 1.77
C SER A 212 0.20 -4.32 1.92
N PHE A 213 0.69 -5.44 1.39
CA PHE A 213 0.08 -6.76 1.52
C PHE A 213 0.99 -7.75 2.26
N TYR A 214 1.91 -7.21 3.07
CA TYR A 214 2.71 -7.99 4.01
C TYR A 214 1.80 -8.71 5.02
N PRO A 215 2.18 -9.88 5.55
CA PRO A 215 1.31 -10.70 6.42
C PRO A 215 0.65 -10.01 7.61
N ALA A 216 1.25 -8.94 8.12
CA ALA A 216 0.71 -8.19 9.26
C ALA A 216 -0.44 -7.23 8.90
N HIS A 217 -0.66 -6.96 7.61
CA HIS A 217 -1.66 -5.99 7.13
C HIS A 217 -3.02 -6.63 6.83
N HIS A 218 -3.98 -5.81 6.43
CA HIS A 218 -5.40 -6.17 6.24
C HIS A 218 -5.65 -7.19 5.12
N ILE A 219 -4.79 -7.20 4.11
CA ILE A 219 -4.80 -8.17 3.00
C ILE A 219 -3.38 -8.75 2.94
N CYS A 220 -3.27 -10.06 2.90
CA CYS A 220 -2.00 -10.77 2.78
C CYS A 220 -1.86 -11.39 1.40
N THR A 221 -0.76 -11.08 0.70
CA THR A 221 -0.35 -11.76 -0.54
C THR A 221 1.04 -12.40 -0.39
N ILE A 222 1.44 -12.76 0.84
CA ILE A 222 2.78 -13.13 1.28
C ILE A 222 3.69 -11.90 1.23
N GLU A 223 3.94 -11.36 0.07
CA GLU A 223 4.59 -10.08 -0.18
C GLU A 223 3.83 -9.34 -1.28
N GLY A 224 3.76 -8.03 -1.15
CA GLY A 224 3.10 -7.19 -2.15
C GLY A 224 2.85 -5.78 -1.66
N GLY A 225 2.56 -4.91 -2.59
CA GLY A 225 2.13 -3.54 -2.34
C GLY A 225 1.35 -2.99 -3.53
N MET A 226 0.70 -1.86 -3.33
CA MET A 226 -0.12 -1.20 -4.35
C MET A 226 0.15 0.30 -4.33
N VAL A 227 0.23 0.90 -5.51
CA VAL A 227 0.10 2.35 -5.70
C VAL A 227 -1.22 2.61 -6.40
N SER A 228 -2.03 3.49 -5.86
CA SER A 228 -3.35 3.85 -6.38
C SER A 228 -3.51 5.35 -6.56
N SER A 229 -4.20 5.76 -7.61
CA SER A 229 -4.50 7.17 -7.90
C SER A 229 -5.70 7.27 -8.86
N ASN A 230 -6.41 8.39 -8.79
CA ASN A 230 -7.41 8.75 -9.80
C ASN A 230 -6.77 9.47 -11.01
N VAL A 231 -5.46 9.69 -10.99
CA VAL A 231 -4.69 10.25 -12.10
C VAL A 231 -3.90 9.16 -12.78
N LYS A 232 -4.36 8.75 -13.97
CA LYS A 232 -3.75 7.64 -14.74
C LYS A 232 -2.23 7.83 -14.93
N ALA A 233 -1.80 9.04 -15.27
CA ALA A 233 -0.39 9.33 -15.53
C ALA A 233 0.52 9.04 -14.33
N ILE A 234 0.02 9.22 -13.10
CA ILE A 234 0.79 8.91 -11.87
C ILE A 234 0.98 7.40 -11.76
N VAL A 235 -0.08 6.60 -11.99
CA VAL A 235 0.00 5.13 -11.93
C VAL A 235 0.85 4.58 -13.09
N ASP A 236 0.77 5.16 -14.27
CA ASP A 236 1.62 4.80 -15.42
C ASP A 236 3.12 5.05 -15.11
N LEU A 237 3.43 6.19 -14.49
CA LEU A 237 4.80 6.49 -14.04
C LEU A 237 5.25 5.51 -12.95
N ALA A 238 4.40 5.22 -11.96
CA ALA A 238 4.72 4.24 -10.91
C ALA A 238 4.98 2.84 -11.51
N ARG A 239 4.17 2.42 -12.49
CA ARG A 239 4.40 1.17 -13.24
C ARG A 239 5.71 1.22 -14.01
N SER A 240 6.02 2.32 -14.68
CA SER A 240 7.27 2.50 -15.41
C SER A 240 8.48 2.36 -14.46
N PHE A 241 8.48 3.05 -13.32
CA PHE A 241 9.55 2.95 -12.34
C PHE A 241 9.70 1.55 -11.74
N ALA A 242 8.59 0.85 -11.50
CA ALA A 242 8.62 -0.54 -11.03
C ALA A 242 9.20 -1.51 -12.07
N TRP A 243 9.14 -1.16 -13.37
CA TRP A 243 9.53 -2.00 -14.50
C TRP A 243 10.56 -1.35 -15.42
N TRP A 244 11.74 -1.02 -14.84
CA TRP A 244 12.95 -0.58 -15.55
C TRP A 244 12.80 0.73 -16.32
N GLY A 245 11.88 1.61 -15.96
CA GLY A 245 11.66 2.88 -16.65
C GLY A 245 10.98 2.75 -18.02
N ARG A 246 10.39 1.59 -18.34
CA ARG A 246 9.72 1.38 -19.64
C ARG A 246 8.38 2.11 -19.69
N GLY A 247 8.11 2.78 -20.82
CA GLY A 247 6.81 3.37 -21.10
C GLY A 247 5.79 2.39 -21.70
N CYS A 248 6.15 1.11 -21.89
CA CYS A 248 5.25 0.10 -22.44
C CYS A 248 4.56 -0.72 -21.36
N TYR A 249 3.39 -1.27 -21.70
CA TYR A 249 2.67 -2.25 -20.86
C TYR A 249 3.06 -3.70 -21.19
N CYS A 250 4.28 -3.95 -21.63
CA CYS A 250 4.75 -5.28 -22.01
C CYS A 250 4.94 -6.24 -20.83
N VAL A 251 4.79 -5.77 -19.61
CA VAL A 251 4.72 -6.59 -18.38
C VAL A 251 3.29 -6.46 -17.83
N GLY A 252 2.69 -7.57 -17.43
CA GLY A 252 1.30 -7.61 -16.97
C GLY A 252 0.31 -7.87 -18.11
N GLN A 253 -0.66 -7.00 -18.32
CA GLN A 253 -1.78 -7.27 -19.24
C GLN A 253 -1.35 -7.63 -20.66
N GLN A 254 -0.35 -6.97 -21.21
CA GLN A 254 0.03 -7.18 -22.61
C GLN A 254 0.86 -8.45 -22.84
N ASN A 255 1.60 -8.93 -21.87
CA ASN A 255 2.25 -10.23 -21.96
C ASN A 255 1.26 -11.40 -22.11
N LEU A 256 -0.01 -11.18 -21.75
CA LEU A 256 -1.08 -12.16 -21.92
C LEU A 256 -1.83 -12.01 -23.23
N LEU A 257 -1.76 -10.83 -23.86
CA LEU A 257 -2.44 -10.50 -25.12
C LEU A 257 -1.54 -10.74 -26.33
N THR A 258 -0.25 -10.60 -26.21
CA THR A 258 0.73 -11.00 -27.21
C THR A 258 1.11 -12.48 -27.01
N ASN A 259 0.18 -13.36 -27.30
CA ASN A 259 0.61 -14.64 -27.81
C ASN A 259 1.30 -14.32 -29.13
N GLY A 260 2.61 -14.32 -29.08
CA GLY A 260 3.46 -13.97 -30.15
C GLY A 260 3.03 -14.51 -31.47
#